data_8c46275e485b144e06ef015a52e0b00d
#
_entry.id   8c46275e485b144e06ef015a52e0b00d
#
_cell.length_a   1.000
_cell.length_b   1.000
_cell.length_c   1.000
_cell.angle_alpha   90.00
_cell.angle_beta   90.00
_cell.angle_gamma   90.00
#
_symmetry.space_group_name_H-M   'P 1'
#
loop_
_entity.id
_entity.type
_entity.pdbx_description
1 polymer ?
#
loop_
_entity_poly.entity_id
_entity_poly.type
_entity_poly.pdbx_seq_one_letter_code
_entity_poly.pdbx_strand_id
1 'polypeptide(L)'
;MANYQNIVGYQLGQAAMGTAYSIVYSVPSSTAVPAQPATRTFVKDINVCNTTSGAISIYIHFVPSGGTADTTNPLYYAYSLAANTTLRWTGTQILNAGATIQVKASATGCSVIISGGQGT
;
A
#
# COMPACT_ATOMS: atom_id res chain seq x y z
N MET A 1 -9.52 -25.57 8.13
CA MET A 1 -10.02 -24.34 8.75
C MET A 1 -8.94 -23.28 8.68
N ALA A 2 -9.31 -22.10 8.27
CA ALA A 2 -8.36 -21.00 8.28
C ALA A 2 -7.99 -20.67 9.72
N ASN A 3 -6.72 -20.50 9.96
CA ASN A 3 -6.21 -20.19 11.28
C ASN A 3 -5.70 -18.74 11.30
N TYR A 4 -6.52 -17.85 11.83
CA TYR A 4 -6.19 -16.44 11.90
C TYR A 4 -5.50 -16.03 13.20
N GLN A 5 -5.06 -16.99 14.01
CA GLN A 5 -4.31 -16.70 15.22
C GLN A 5 -2.94 -16.09 14.93
N ASN A 6 -2.44 -16.27 13.69
CA ASN A 6 -1.14 -15.77 13.29
C ASN A 6 -1.17 -14.41 12.61
N ILE A 7 -2.33 -13.74 12.65
CA ILE A 7 -2.41 -12.39 12.11
C ILE A 7 -1.75 -11.44 13.11
N VAL A 8 -0.79 -10.69 12.61
CA VAL A 8 -0.06 -9.71 13.41
C VAL A 8 -0.26 -8.35 12.75
N GLY A 9 -0.70 -7.38 13.56
CA GLY A 9 -0.86 -6.02 13.10
C GLY A 9 0.42 -5.23 13.25
N TYR A 10 0.80 -4.49 12.19
CA TYR A 10 1.93 -3.59 12.27
C TYR A 10 1.92 -2.58 11.13
N GLN A 11 2.86 -1.68 11.20
CA GLN A 11 3.09 -0.74 10.12
C GLN A 11 3.71 -1.50 8.94
N LEU A 12 3.00 -1.51 7.83
CA LEU A 12 3.45 -2.22 6.63
C LEU A 12 4.50 -1.41 5.87
N GLY A 13 4.34 -0.09 5.80
CA GLY A 13 5.30 0.74 5.10
C GLY A 13 5.18 2.20 5.44
N GLN A 14 6.25 2.93 5.18
CA GLN A 14 6.32 4.38 5.35
C GLN A 14 7.36 4.91 4.36
N ALA A 15 6.98 5.92 3.59
CA ALA A 15 7.89 6.47 2.60
C ALA A 15 7.49 7.88 2.19
N ALA A 16 8.45 8.63 1.69
CA ALA A 16 8.18 9.84 0.93
C ALA A 16 7.75 9.42 -0.48
N MET A 17 6.70 10.06 -1.00
CA MET A 17 6.21 9.75 -2.33
C MET A 17 7.04 10.52 -3.36
N GLY A 18 7.60 9.78 -4.31
CA GLY A 18 8.36 10.37 -5.41
C GLY A 18 7.47 10.64 -6.63
N THR A 19 8.08 11.18 -7.68
CA THR A 19 7.38 11.48 -8.93
C THR A 19 7.34 10.31 -9.90
N ALA A 20 7.93 9.19 -9.52
CA ALA A 20 7.82 7.91 -10.25
C ALA A 20 7.26 6.86 -9.31
N TYR A 21 6.64 5.82 -9.86
CA TYR A 21 6.13 4.73 -9.02
C TYR A 21 7.25 4.09 -8.24
N SER A 22 7.02 3.88 -6.95
CA SER A 22 7.93 3.16 -6.07
C SER A 22 7.14 2.18 -5.22
N ILE A 23 7.80 1.07 -4.87
CA ILE A 23 7.20 0.05 -4.02
C ILE A 23 7.38 0.46 -2.57
N VAL A 24 6.26 0.62 -1.85
CA VAL A 24 6.29 0.91 -0.41
C VAL A 24 6.25 -0.38 0.40
N TYR A 25 5.58 -1.38 -0.12
CA TYR A 25 5.40 -2.65 0.58
C TYR A 25 5.26 -3.80 -0.40
N SER A 26 5.87 -4.92 -0.07
CA SER A 26 5.73 -6.17 -0.82
C SER A 26 5.25 -7.26 0.13
N VAL A 27 4.20 -7.98 -0.28
CA VAL A 27 3.71 -9.12 0.49
C VAL A 27 4.73 -10.25 0.36
N PRO A 28 5.22 -10.80 1.48
CA PRO A 28 6.18 -11.91 1.41
C PRO A 28 5.65 -13.09 0.63
N SER A 29 6.52 -13.71 -0.16
CA SER A 29 6.20 -14.93 -0.88
C SER A 29 6.49 -16.12 0.00
N SER A 30 5.53 -17.02 0.14
CA SER A 30 5.72 -18.26 0.90
C SER A 30 6.25 -19.33 -0.05
N THR A 31 7.57 -19.45 -0.13
CA THR A 31 8.19 -20.41 -1.03
C THR A 31 8.97 -21.49 -0.31
N ALA A 32 9.23 -21.30 0.99
CA ALA A 32 10.19 -22.14 1.69
C ALA A 32 9.61 -23.49 2.11
N VAL A 33 8.31 -23.55 2.42
CA VAL A 33 7.68 -24.77 2.93
C VAL A 33 6.42 -25.04 2.13
N PRO A 34 6.39 -26.09 1.31
CA PRO A 34 5.24 -26.33 0.42
C PRO A 34 3.90 -26.50 1.15
N ALA A 35 3.93 -26.98 2.39
CA ALA A 35 2.71 -27.17 3.16
C ALA A 35 2.20 -25.89 3.83
N GLN A 36 2.97 -24.80 3.78
CA GLN A 36 2.57 -23.55 4.40
C GLN A 36 1.60 -22.79 3.47
N PRO A 37 0.52 -22.24 4.02
CA PRO A 37 -0.31 -21.33 3.23
C PRO A 37 0.48 -20.10 2.83
N ALA A 38 0.16 -19.54 1.68
CA ALA A 38 0.77 -18.29 1.25
C ALA A 38 0.42 -17.17 2.23
N THR A 39 1.37 -16.29 2.50
CA THR A 39 1.15 -15.10 3.31
C THR A 39 0.17 -14.18 2.60
N ARG A 40 -0.75 -13.62 3.36
CA ARG A 40 -1.65 -12.57 2.89
C ARG A 40 -1.52 -11.35 3.78
N THR A 41 -1.71 -10.19 3.18
CA THR A 41 -1.67 -8.93 3.90
C THR A 41 -3.06 -8.31 3.88
N PHE A 42 -3.49 -7.84 5.05
CA PHE A 42 -4.73 -7.08 5.19
C PHE A 42 -4.35 -5.61 5.38
N VAL A 43 -4.62 -4.78 4.39
CA VAL A 43 -4.37 -3.35 4.48
C VAL A 43 -5.59 -2.71 5.11
N LYS A 44 -5.39 -2.03 6.24
CA LYS A 44 -6.48 -1.47 7.03
C LYS A 44 -6.51 0.05 7.05
N ASP A 45 -5.35 0.68 6.88
CA ASP A 45 -5.23 2.12 7.08
C ASP A 45 -4.11 2.65 6.19
N ILE A 46 -4.40 3.71 5.45
CA ILE A 46 -3.40 4.42 4.66
C ILE A 46 -3.56 5.91 4.95
N ASN A 47 -2.49 6.55 5.38
CA ASN A 47 -2.45 7.98 5.59
C ASN A 47 -1.47 8.61 4.60
N VAL A 48 -1.90 9.63 3.88
CA VAL A 48 -1.06 10.40 2.98
C VAL A 48 -1.12 11.85 3.41
N CYS A 49 0.02 12.42 3.75
CA CYS A 49 0.10 13.80 4.20
C CYS A 49 0.82 14.65 3.15
N ASN A 50 0.17 15.71 2.72
CA ASN A 50 0.79 16.74 1.88
C ASN A 50 1.25 17.89 2.77
N THR A 51 2.57 18.02 2.91
CA THR A 51 3.16 19.05 3.77
C THR A 51 3.52 20.31 3.01
N THR A 52 3.13 20.43 1.75
CA THR A 52 3.45 21.60 0.92
C THR A 52 2.31 22.61 0.90
N SER A 53 2.59 23.77 0.35
CA SER A 53 1.62 24.86 0.23
C SER A 53 0.76 24.76 -1.04
N GLY A 54 0.92 23.71 -1.84
CA GLY A 54 0.16 23.51 -3.07
C GLY A 54 -0.47 22.13 -3.11
N ALA A 55 -1.52 21.98 -3.91
CA ALA A 55 -2.16 20.68 -4.11
C ALA A 55 -1.23 19.75 -4.91
N ILE A 56 -1.25 18.48 -4.55
CA ILE A 56 -0.46 17.44 -5.22
C ILE A 56 -1.38 16.29 -5.59
N SER A 57 -1.28 15.81 -6.82
CA SER A 57 -2.03 14.61 -7.23
C SER A 57 -1.30 13.37 -6.79
N ILE A 58 -2.01 12.44 -6.17
CA ILE A 58 -1.42 11.21 -5.66
C ILE A 58 -2.00 9.99 -6.34
N TYR A 59 -1.20 8.93 -6.37
CA TYR A 59 -1.55 7.64 -6.95
C TYR A 59 -1.16 6.54 -5.98
N ILE A 60 -2.09 5.65 -5.67
CA ILE A 60 -1.84 4.48 -4.82
C ILE A 60 -2.40 3.28 -5.55
N HIS A 61 -1.57 2.26 -5.76
CA HIS A 61 -1.95 1.05 -6.47
C HIS A 61 -1.69 -0.19 -5.63
N PHE A 62 -2.63 -1.13 -5.69
CA PHE A 62 -2.45 -2.48 -5.17
C PHE A 62 -2.16 -3.39 -6.36
N VAL A 63 -0.89 -3.71 -6.57
CA VAL A 63 -0.40 -4.37 -7.78
C VAL A 63 -0.28 -5.86 -7.52
N PRO A 64 -0.92 -6.72 -8.33
CA PRO A 64 -0.79 -8.16 -8.15
C PRO A 64 0.63 -8.63 -8.44
N SER A 65 0.95 -9.83 -7.94
CA SER A 65 2.26 -10.43 -8.16
C SER A 65 2.60 -10.48 -9.65
N GLY A 66 3.78 -9.98 -10.00
CA GLY A 66 4.23 -9.94 -11.39
C GLY A 66 3.61 -8.85 -12.23
N GLY A 67 2.72 -8.05 -11.68
CA GLY A 67 2.08 -6.97 -12.41
C GLY A 67 2.80 -5.65 -12.33
N THR A 68 2.22 -4.63 -12.92
CA THR A 68 2.70 -3.26 -12.88
C THR A 68 1.57 -2.33 -12.45
N ALA A 69 1.93 -1.18 -11.90
CA ALA A 69 0.94 -0.16 -11.56
C ALA A 69 0.35 0.41 -12.86
N ASP A 70 -0.94 0.23 -13.04
CA ASP A 70 -1.64 0.69 -14.23
C ASP A 70 -3.10 1.02 -13.89
N THR A 71 -3.91 1.30 -14.89
CA THR A 71 -5.29 1.72 -14.68
C THR A 71 -6.23 0.60 -14.23
N THR A 72 -5.74 -0.63 -14.06
CA THR A 72 -6.56 -1.75 -13.60
C THR A 72 -6.47 -1.98 -12.09
N ASN A 73 -5.54 -1.34 -11.38
CA ASN A 73 -5.29 -1.64 -9.98
C ASN A 73 -5.14 -0.43 -9.05
N PRO A 74 -5.71 0.76 -9.37
CA PRO A 74 -5.55 1.89 -8.45
C PRO A 74 -6.53 1.85 -7.29
N LEU A 75 -6.07 2.26 -6.12
CA LEU A 75 -6.95 2.66 -5.03
C LEU A 75 -7.28 4.15 -5.18
N TYR A 76 -6.27 4.97 -5.44
CA TYR A 76 -6.42 6.38 -5.80
C TYR A 76 -5.65 6.65 -7.08
N TYR A 77 -6.31 7.32 -8.02
CA TYR A 77 -5.71 7.65 -9.30
C TYR A 77 -5.83 9.15 -9.56
N ALA A 78 -4.69 9.83 -9.58
CA ALA A 78 -4.66 11.29 -9.79
C ALA A 78 -5.54 12.06 -8.79
N TYR A 79 -5.60 11.58 -7.55
CA TYR A 79 -6.40 12.22 -6.51
C TYR A 79 -5.72 13.51 -6.07
N SER A 80 -6.42 14.63 -6.17
CA SER A 80 -5.88 15.93 -5.77
C SER A 80 -5.93 16.08 -4.25
N LEU A 81 -4.77 16.05 -3.63
CA LEU A 81 -4.63 16.25 -2.19
C LEU A 81 -4.27 17.70 -1.91
N ALA A 82 -5.15 18.40 -1.22
CA ALA A 82 -4.99 19.82 -0.96
C ALA A 82 -3.74 20.10 -0.10
N ALA A 83 -3.24 21.34 -0.21
CA ALA A 83 -2.10 21.78 0.57
C ALA A 83 -2.31 21.58 2.08
N ASN A 84 -1.27 21.12 2.76
CA ASN A 84 -1.26 20.98 4.22
C ASN A 84 -2.41 20.13 4.77
N THR A 85 -2.81 19.09 4.03
CA THR A 85 -3.89 18.19 4.45
C THR A 85 -3.42 16.75 4.46
N THR A 86 -4.17 15.91 5.18
CA THR A 86 -3.93 14.48 5.24
C THR A 86 -5.15 13.76 4.70
N LEU A 87 -4.91 12.85 3.76
CA LEU A 87 -5.91 11.89 3.30
C LEU A 87 -5.76 10.63 4.16
N ARG A 88 -6.88 10.16 4.68
CA ARG A 88 -6.89 8.89 5.39
C ARG A 88 -7.88 7.94 4.75
N TRP A 89 -7.39 6.76 4.40
CA TRP A 89 -8.23 5.67 3.93
C TRP A 89 -8.28 4.56 4.96
N THR A 90 -9.47 4.12 5.29
CA THR A 90 -9.67 2.98 6.18
C THR A 90 -10.60 1.98 5.50
N GLY A 91 -10.35 0.72 5.73
CA GLY A 91 -11.14 -0.34 5.12
C GLY A 91 -10.45 -1.67 5.30
N THR A 92 -10.65 -2.54 4.34
CA THR A 92 -9.94 -3.82 4.29
C THR A 92 -9.67 -4.15 2.83
N GLN A 93 -8.39 -4.24 2.49
CA GLN A 93 -7.95 -4.77 1.21
C GLN A 93 -7.03 -5.94 1.47
N ILE A 94 -7.23 -7.02 0.75
CA ILE A 94 -6.44 -8.23 0.91
C ILE A 94 -5.48 -8.34 -0.25
N LEU A 95 -4.19 -8.47 0.07
CA LEU A 95 -3.14 -8.66 -0.92
C LEU A 95 -2.59 -10.07 -0.78
N ASN A 96 -2.49 -10.76 -1.91
CA ASN A 96 -1.93 -12.10 -1.96
C ASN A 96 -0.41 -12.05 -1.98
N ALA A 97 0.22 -13.19 -1.73
CA ALA A 97 1.67 -13.30 -1.74
C ALA A 97 2.27 -12.74 -3.03
N GLY A 98 3.31 -11.95 -2.90
CA GLY A 98 4.00 -11.33 -4.04
C GLY A 98 3.39 -10.04 -4.53
N ALA A 99 2.21 -9.66 -4.07
CA ALA A 99 1.61 -8.39 -4.45
C ALA A 99 2.39 -7.22 -3.82
N THR A 100 2.26 -6.04 -4.41
CA THR A 100 2.96 -4.85 -3.93
C THR A 100 2.00 -3.68 -3.78
N ILE A 101 2.35 -2.74 -2.92
CA ILE A 101 1.71 -1.43 -2.87
C ILE A 101 2.67 -0.43 -3.48
N GLN A 102 2.24 0.22 -4.55
CA GLN A 102 3.06 1.18 -5.26
C GLN A 102 2.41 2.55 -5.23
N VAL A 103 3.23 3.58 -5.09
CA VAL A 103 2.76 4.95 -4.92
C VAL A 103 3.54 5.89 -5.82
N LYS A 104 2.88 6.99 -6.18
CA LYS A 104 3.48 8.07 -6.96
C LYS A 104 2.74 9.37 -6.64
N ALA A 105 3.43 10.49 -6.77
CA ALA A 105 2.83 11.81 -6.63
C ALA A 105 3.28 12.69 -7.79
N SER A 106 2.50 13.74 -8.10
CA SER A 106 2.84 14.67 -9.18
C SER A 106 4.01 15.60 -8.83
N ALA A 107 4.33 15.70 -7.54
CA ALA A 107 5.44 16.50 -7.04
C ALA A 107 5.92 15.92 -5.71
N THR A 108 7.09 16.34 -5.26
CA THR A 108 7.61 15.92 -3.95
C THR A 108 6.90 16.67 -2.83
N GLY A 109 6.86 16.08 -1.63
CA GLY A 109 6.28 16.72 -0.44
C GLY A 109 5.14 15.95 0.19
N CYS A 110 4.73 14.81 -0.38
CA CYS A 110 3.77 13.91 0.25
C CYS A 110 4.50 12.73 0.88
N SER A 111 3.98 12.26 1.99
CA SER A 111 4.45 11.04 2.62
C SER A 111 3.28 10.10 2.88
N VAL A 112 3.55 8.80 2.88
CA VAL A 112 2.53 7.77 3.06
C VAL A 112 2.92 6.86 4.21
N ILE A 113 1.93 6.50 5.03
CA ILE A 113 2.07 5.52 6.10
C ILE A 113 0.96 4.49 5.93
N ILE A 114 1.31 3.22 5.91
CA ILE A 114 0.39 2.12 5.67
C ILE A 114 0.44 1.17 6.85
N SER A 115 -0.72 0.83 7.38
CA SER A 115 -0.85 -0.08 8.51
C SER A 115 -1.85 -1.19 8.19
N GLY A 116 -1.64 -2.33 8.80
CA GLY A 116 -2.52 -3.48 8.63
C GLY A 116 -1.97 -4.69 9.36
N GLY A 117 -2.15 -5.85 8.76
CA GLY A 117 -1.68 -7.09 9.34
C GLY A 117 -1.31 -8.10 8.28
N GLN A 118 -0.57 -9.10 8.69
CA GLN A 118 -0.23 -10.25 7.85
C GLN A 118 -0.74 -11.52 8.51
N GLY A 119 -1.16 -12.47 7.68
CA GLY A 119 -1.59 -13.77 8.14
C GLY A 119 -1.14 -14.86 7.20
N THR A 120 -1.06 -16.07 7.72
CA THR A 120 -0.69 -17.25 6.93
C THR A 120 -1.79 -18.30 6.98
#